data_e5cbfc90e7e475f4a18e1332d0ffcba9
#
_entry.id   e5cbfc90e7e475f4a18e1332d0ffcba9
#
_cell.length_a   1.000
_cell.length_b   1.000
_cell.length_c   1.000
_cell.angle_alpha   90.00
_cell.angle_beta   90.00
_cell.angle_gamma   90.00
#
_symmetry.space_group_name_H-M   'P 1'
#
loop_
_entity.id
_entity.type
_entity.pdbx_description
1 polymer ?
#
loop_
_entity_poly.entity_id
_entity_poly.type
_entity_poly.pdbx_seq_one_letter_code
_entity_poly.pdbx_strand_id
1 'polypeptide(L)'
;MAEALPSNERVPDQSLVRLTHIVYALHALSLVIGAFGAATVIGSVVFGWPSIIAVIINYVKRGDVRGTYLDSHFSWQIRTFWYALLWVVIVALVSAVLLVVIIGIATWVVGLFVLGLWAIYRIARGWLTLREGRPMPV
;
A
#
# COMPACT_ATOMS: atom_id res chain seq x y z
N MET A 1 16.31 -20.68 -2.46
CA MET A 1 15.68 -21.63 -3.40
C MET A 1 14.50 -20.94 -4.03
N ALA A 2 14.52 -20.74 -5.34
CA ALA A 2 13.34 -20.27 -6.06
C ALA A 2 12.33 -21.44 -6.05
N GLU A 3 11.23 -21.28 -5.34
CA GLU A 3 10.11 -22.21 -5.38
C GLU A 3 9.53 -22.15 -6.80
N ALA A 4 9.58 -23.25 -7.52
CA ALA A 4 9.07 -23.32 -8.88
C ALA A 4 7.60 -22.91 -8.88
N LEU A 5 7.23 -22.02 -9.79
CA LEU A 5 5.83 -21.62 -9.97
C LEU A 5 4.97 -22.87 -10.18
N PRO A 6 3.76 -22.94 -9.61
CA PRO A 6 2.84 -24.03 -9.88
C PRO A 6 2.68 -24.22 -11.40
N SER A 7 2.66 -25.45 -11.86
CA SER A 7 2.67 -25.82 -13.30
C SER A 7 1.51 -25.26 -14.13
N ASN A 8 0.51 -24.65 -13.49
CA ASN A 8 -0.65 -24.01 -14.11
C ASN A 8 -0.61 -22.48 -14.12
N GLU A 9 0.42 -21.85 -13.54
CA GLU A 9 0.56 -20.39 -13.59
C GLU A 9 1.20 -19.96 -14.91
N ARG A 10 0.58 -18.97 -15.55
CA ARG A 10 1.15 -18.34 -16.74
C ARG A 10 2.31 -17.43 -16.34
N VAL A 11 3.37 -17.46 -17.15
CA VAL A 11 4.47 -16.48 -16.99
C VAL A 11 3.93 -15.09 -17.36
N PRO A 12 4.01 -14.10 -16.47
CA PRO A 12 3.52 -12.77 -16.78
C PRO A 12 4.42 -12.05 -17.79
N ASP A 13 3.82 -11.13 -18.55
CA ASP A 13 4.56 -10.24 -19.42
C ASP A 13 5.51 -9.35 -18.59
N GLN A 14 6.71 -9.13 -19.10
CA GLN A 14 7.71 -8.26 -18.48
C GLN A 14 7.20 -6.83 -18.24
N SER A 15 6.31 -6.33 -19.10
CA SER A 15 5.67 -5.04 -18.94
C SER A 15 4.79 -4.98 -17.69
N LEU A 16 4.05 -6.05 -17.40
CA LEU A 16 3.22 -6.19 -16.19
C LEU A 16 4.06 -6.32 -14.93
N VAL A 17 5.18 -7.04 -14.98
CA VAL A 17 6.13 -7.10 -13.86
C VAL A 17 6.68 -5.71 -13.55
N ARG A 18 7.12 -4.98 -14.58
CA ARG A 18 7.59 -3.58 -14.43
C ARG A 18 6.52 -2.67 -13.87
N LEU A 19 5.29 -2.78 -14.37
CA LEU A 19 4.16 -2.01 -13.87
C LEU A 19 3.90 -2.29 -12.39
N THR A 20 3.97 -3.54 -11.96
CA THR A 20 3.79 -3.93 -10.56
C THR A 20 4.86 -3.29 -9.66
N HIS A 21 6.11 -3.23 -10.12
CA HIS A 21 7.17 -2.50 -9.40
C HIS A 21 6.87 -1.00 -9.30
N ILE A 22 6.35 -0.38 -10.37
CA ILE A 22 5.94 1.04 -10.37
C ILE A 22 4.83 1.27 -9.34
N VAL A 23 3.85 0.39 -9.26
CA VAL A 23 2.76 0.49 -8.27
C VAL A 23 3.31 0.43 -6.83
N TYR A 24 4.24 -0.48 -6.54
CA TYR A 24 4.91 -0.51 -5.24
C TYR A 24 5.72 0.78 -4.97
N ALA A 25 6.42 1.29 -5.98
CA ALA A 25 7.16 2.55 -5.87
C ALA A 25 6.24 3.74 -5.59
N LEU A 26 5.07 3.81 -6.23
CA LEU A 26 4.06 4.85 -5.96
C LEU A 26 3.52 4.78 -4.53
N HIS A 27 3.25 3.58 -4.01
CA HIS A 27 2.86 3.41 -2.61
C HIS A 27 3.98 3.82 -1.65
N ALA A 28 5.22 3.43 -1.93
CA ALA A 28 6.38 3.83 -1.13
C ALA A 28 6.59 5.35 -1.17
N LEU A 29 6.48 5.98 -2.35
CA LEU A 29 6.56 7.43 -2.52
C LEU A 29 5.48 8.15 -1.71
N SER A 30 4.25 7.64 -1.73
CA SER A 30 3.14 8.19 -0.96
C SER A 30 3.44 8.20 0.55
N LEU A 31 4.08 7.13 1.07
CA LEU A 31 4.47 7.08 2.47
C LEU A 31 5.56 8.09 2.80
N VAL A 32 6.58 8.23 1.94
CA VAL A 32 7.67 9.20 2.13
C VAL A 32 7.09 10.61 2.15
N ILE A 33 6.27 10.96 1.16
CA ILE A 33 5.63 12.29 1.09
C ILE A 33 4.68 12.50 2.27
N GLY A 34 3.88 11.48 2.62
CA GLY A 34 2.96 11.53 3.75
C GLY A 34 3.66 11.72 5.09
N ALA A 35 4.86 11.16 5.29
CA ALA A 35 5.65 11.35 6.50
C ALA A 35 6.04 12.82 6.71
N PHE A 36 6.33 13.56 5.64
CA PHE A 36 6.61 15.00 5.72
C PHE A 36 5.34 15.85 5.87
N GLY A 37 4.19 15.38 5.38
CA GLY A 37 2.90 16.05 5.48
C GLY A 37 2.09 15.72 6.74
N ALA A 38 2.57 14.78 7.57
CA ALA A 38 1.83 14.28 8.74
C ALA A 38 1.57 15.34 9.83
N ALA A 39 2.28 16.47 9.79
CA ALA A 39 2.06 17.58 10.71
C ALA A 39 0.70 18.26 10.53
N THR A 40 0.01 18.04 9.41
CA THR A 40 -1.32 18.57 9.14
C THR A 40 -2.26 17.48 8.64
N VAL A 41 -3.51 17.49 9.14
CA VAL A 41 -4.56 16.57 8.69
C VAL A 41 -4.79 16.70 7.17
N ILE A 42 -4.80 17.93 6.67
CA ILE A 42 -4.97 18.25 5.25
C ILE A 42 -3.78 17.73 4.45
N GLY A 43 -2.54 17.90 4.94
CA GLY A 43 -1.34 17.42 4.29
C GLY A 43 -1.33 15.89 4.09
N SER A 44 -1.75 15.13 5.11
CA SER A 44 -1.79 13.67 5.02
C SER A 44 -2.77 13.15 3.96
N VAL A 45 -3.86 13.86 3.72
CA VAL A 45 -4.84 13.51 2.66
C VAL A 45 -4.34 13.93 1.28
N VAL A 46 -3.81 15.15 1.16
CA VAL A 46 -3.30 15.68 -0.13
C VAL A 46 -2.11 14.86 -0.64
N PHE A 47 -1.26 14.35 0.26
CA PHE A 47 -0.08 13.56 -0.13
C PHE A 47 -0.38 12.07 -0.42
N GLY A 48 -1.63 11.63 -0.27
CA GLY A 48 -2.07 10.27 -0.64
C GLY A 48 -2.21 10.01 -2.15
N TRP A 49 -2.08 11.03 -3.00
CA TRP A 49 -2.29 10.93 -4.45
C TRP A 49 -1.50 9.82 -5.15
N PRO A 50 -0.19 9.59 -4.88
CA PRO A 50 0.51 8.49 -5.56
C PRO A 50 -0.10 7.11 -5.26
N SER A 51 -0.56 6.88 -4.03
CA SER A 51 -1.25 5.63 -3.69
C SER A 51 -2.63 5.50 -4.34
N ILE A 52 -3.34 6.61 -4.53
CA ILE A 52 -4.62 6.61 -5.25
C ILE A 52 -4.40 6.23 -6.72
N ILE A 53 -3.39 6.82 -7.37
CA ILE A 53 -3.00 6.46 -8.74
C ILE A 53 -2.61 4.99 -8.80
N ALA A 54 -1.80 4.52 -7.85
CA ALA A 54 -1.36 3.13 -7.78
C ALA A 54 -2.54 2.15 -7.70
N VAL A 55 -3.53 2.42 -6.84
CA VAL A 55 -4.69 1.53 -6.70
C VAL A 55 -5.60 1.59 -7.92
N ILE A 56 -5.73 2.74 -8.59
CA ILE A 56 -6.46 2.84 -9.86
C ILE A 56 -5.80 1.95 -10.92
N ILE A 57 -4.47 2.01 -11.05
CA ILE A 57 -3.71 1.14 -11.96
C ILE A 57 -3.98 -0.33 -11.65
N ASN A 58 -3.97 -0.71 -10.37
CA ASN A 58 -4.28 -2.08 -9.95
C ASN A 58 -5.68 -2.53 -10.41
N TYR A 59 -6.70 -1.68 -10.25
CA TYR A 59 -8.06 -2.03 -10.69
C TYR A 59 -8.18 -2.12 -12.22
N VAL A 60 -7.59 -1.16 -12.94
CA VAL A 60 -7.65 -1.13 -14.42
C VAL A 60 -6.93 -2.33 -15.02
N LYS A 61 -5.78 -2.71 -14.45
CA LYS A 61 -4.93 -3.80 -14.95
C LYS A 61 -5.17 -5.16 -14.32
N ARG A 62 -6.15 -5.27 -13.42
CA ARG A 62 -6.44 -6.51 -12.69
C ARG A 62 -6.75 -7.69 -13.62
N GLY A 63 -7.42 -7.44 -14.75
CA GLY A 63 -7.74 -8.48 -15.74
C GLY A 63 -6.50 -9.06 -16.41
N ASP A 64 -5.50 -8.24 -16.66
CA ASP A 64 -4.30 -8.59 -17.43
C ASP A 64 -3.37 -9.53 -16.63
N VAL A 65 -3.42 -9.45 -15.28
CA VAL A 65 -2.56 -10.25 -14.39
C VAL A 65 -3.16 -11.57 -13.94
N ARG A 66 -4.42 -11.84 -14.27
CA ARG A 66 -5.12 -13.07 -13.87
C ARG A 66 -4.40 -14.32 -14.35
N GLY A 67 -4.26 -15.31 -13.47
CA GLY A 67 -3.58 -16.56 -13.77
C GLY A 67 -2.05 -16.47 -13.83
N THR A 68 -1.51 -15.37 -13.28
CA THR A 68 -0.08 -15.19 -13.02
C THR A 68 0.15 -14.93 -11.54
N TYR A 69 1.39 -15.06 -11.05
CA TYR A 69 1.72 -14.74 -9.66
C TYR A 69 1.46 -13.24 -9.31
N LEU A 70 1.39 -12.37 -10.33
CA LEU A 70 1.10 -10.95 -10.14
C LEU A 70 -0.32 -10.68 -9.63
N ASP A 71 -1.28 -11.56 -9.85
CA ASP A 71 -2.65 -11.41 -9.34
C ASP A 71 -2.67 -11.34 -7.80
N SER A 72 -1.85 -12.16 -7.14
CA SER A 72 -1.69 -12.12 -5.70
C SER A 72 -1.06 -10.79 -5.22
N HIS A 73 -0.10 -10.25 -5.96
CA HIS A 73 0.50 -8.95 -5.66
C HIS A 73 -0.50 -7.81 -5.80
N PHE A 74 -1.31 -7.81 -6.86
CA PHE A 74 -2.37 -6.81 -7.06
C PHE A 74 -3.41 -6.87 -5.93
N SER A 75 -3.85 -8.07 -5.57
CA SER A 75 -4.78 -8.26 -4.44
C SER A 75 -4.18 -7.80 -3.12
N TRP A 76 -2.89 -8.03 -2.89
CA TRP A 76 -2.16 -7.56 -1.73
C TRP A 76 -2.07 -6.03 -1.66
N GLN A 77 -1.74 -5.38 -2.78
CA GLN A 77 -1.63 -3.93 -2.90
C GLN A 77 -2.99 -3.25 -2.68
N ILE A 78 -4.06 -3.75 -3.31
CA ILE A 78 -5.42 -3.25 -3.15
C ILE A 78 -5.86 -3.37 -1.69
N ARG A 79 -5.68 -4.53 -1.06
CA ARG A 79 -6.02 -4.72 0.36
C ARG A 79 -5.20 -3.81 1.27
N THR A 80 -3.92 -3.65 0.99
CA THR A 80 -3.06 -2.75 1.76
C THR A 80 -3.56 -1.33 1.71
N PHE A 81 -3.95 -0.84 0.52
CA PHE A 81 -4.53 0.49 0.36
C PHE A 81 -5.82 0.67 1.16
N TRP A 82 -6.77 -0.27 1.05
CA TRP A 82 -8.05 -0.16 1.75
C TRP A 82 -7.92 -0.28 3.26
N TYR A 83 -7.06 -1.17 3.76
CA TYR A 83 -6.77 -1.24 5.19
C TYR A 83 -6.06 0.02 5.70
N ALA A 84 -5.10 0.55 4.95
CA ALA A 84 -4.45 1.82 5.30
C ALA A 84 -5.47 2.96 5.35
N LEU A 85 -6.35 3.07 4.35
CA LEU A 85 -7.41 4.08 4.32
C LEU A 85 -8.37 3.92 5.51
N LEU A 86 -8.81 2.71 5.80
CA LEU A 86 -9.66 2.43 6.97
C LEU A 86 -9.01 2.89 8.27
N TRP A 87 -7.73 2.56 8.47
CA TRP A 87 -7.00 2.98 9.66
C TRP A 87 -6.80 4.50 9.74
N VAL A 88 -6.54 5.16 8.61
CA VAL A 88 -6.48 6.63 8.56
C VAL A 88 -7.80 7.24 9.02
N VAL A 89 -8.94 6.71 8.55
CA VAL A 89 -10.27 7.19 8.95
C VAL A 89 -10.50 6.97 10.44
N ILE A 90 -10.17 5.78 10.96
CA ILE A 90 -10.33 5.47 12.40
C ILE A 90 -9.46 6.42 13.25
N VAL A 91 -8.18 6.57 12.89
CA VAL A 91 -7.26 7.48 13.60
C VAL A 91 -7.76 8.92 13.54
N ALA A 92 -8.26 9.37 12.39
CA ALA A 92 -8.81 10.71 12.23
C ALA A 92 -10.03 10.94 13.14
N LEU A 93 -10.97 10.00 13.19
CA LEU A 93 -12.16 10.08 14.03
C LEU A 93 -11.81 10.11 15.53
N VAL A 94 -10.93 9.18 15.96
CA VAL A 94 -10.48 9.12 17.36
C VAL A 94 -9.75 10.40 17.72
N SER A 95 -8.84 10.89 16.87
CA SER A 95 -8.11 12.13 17.09
C SER A 95 -9.03 13.35 17.15
N ALA A 96 -10.06 13.41 16.30
CA ALA A 96 -11.04 14.50 16.31
C ALA A 96 -11.80 14.57 17.66
N VAL A 97 -12.19 13.41 18.20
CA VAL A 97 -12.83 13.34 19.53
C VAL A 97 -11.86 13.77 20.63
N LEU A 98 -10.61 13.32 20.57
CA LEU A 98 -9.60 13.62 21.58
C LEU A 98 -9.02 15.04 21.46
N LEU A 99 -9.13 15.70 20.29
CA LEU A 99 -8.75 17.12 20.11
C LEU A 99 -9.47 18.04 21.09
N VAL A 100 -10.72 17.72 21.44
CA VAL A 100 -11.50 18.45 22.46
C VAL A 100 -10.81 18.40 23.84
N VAL A 101 -9.95 17.40 24.08
CA VAL A 101 -9.25 17.14 25.36
C VAL A 101 -7.72 17.40 25.24
N ILE A 102 -7.25 18.06 24.17
CA ILE A 102 -5.83 18.39 23.89
C ILE A 102 -4.95 17.15 23.58
N ILE A 103 -5.46 15.94 23.75
CA ILE A 103 -4.73 14.69 23.51
C ILE A 103 -4.77 14.26 22.02
N GLY A 104 -5.73 14.81 21.26
CA GLY A 104 -5.99 14.37 19.88
C GLY A 104 -4.81 14.59 18.92
N ILE A 105 -4.04 15.67 19.08
CA ILE A 105 -2.86 15.92 18.23
C ILE A 105 -1.80 14.83 18.45
N ALA A 106 -1.53 14.48 19.71
CA ALA A 106 -0.56 13.41 20.03
C ALA A 106 -1.03 12.07 19.48
N THR A 107 -2.31 11.74 19.64
CA THR A 107 -2.92 10.51 19.10
C THR A 107 -2.81 10.45 17.57
N TRP A 108 -3.06 11.58 16.90
CA TRP A 108 -2.92 11.67 15.44
C TRP A 108 -1.49 11.37 15.00
N VAL A 109 -0.50 12.05 15.57
CA VAL A 109 0.92 11.87 15.22
C VAL A 109 1.37 10.45 15.50
N VAL A 110 1.09 9.90 16.69
CA VAL A 110 1.48 8.54 17.06
C VAL A 110 0.76 7.52 16.17
N GLY A 111 -0.53 7.70 15.93
CA GLY A 111 -1.31 6.80 15.08
C GLY A 111 -0.78 6.75 13.64
N LEU A 112 -0.47 7.90 13.05
CA LEU A 112 0.13 7.94 11.71
C LEU A 112 1.53 7.36 11.67
N PHE A 113 2.32 7.53 12.72
CA PHE A 113 3.65 6.93 12.81
C PHE A 113 3.57 5.39 12.83
N VAL A 114 2.72 4.83 13.68
CA VAL A 114 2.50 3.38 13.76
C VAL A 114 1.95 2.83 12.46
N LEU A 115 0.96 3.53 11.85
CA LEU A 115 0.41 3.15 10.55
C LEU A 115 1.46 3.19 9.45
N GLY A 116 2.31 4.22 9.45
CA GLY A 116 3.42 4.35 8.51
C GLY A 116 4.40 3.18 8.60
N LEU A 117 4.81 2.80 9.81
CA LEU A 117 5.68 1.64 10.03
C LEU A 117 5.03 0.35 9.54
N TRP A 118 3.76 0.14 9.85
CA TRP A 118 3.00 -1.02 9.36
C TRP A 118 2.93 -1.05 7.82
N ALA A 119 2.63 0.09 7.19
CA ALA A 119 2.54 0.18 5.74
C ALA A 119 3.90 -0.02 5.06
N ILE A 120 4.98 0.55 5.62
CA ILE A 120 6.36 0.32 5.14
C ILE A 120 6.68 -1.18 5.18
N TYR A 121 6.43 -1.85 6.31
CA TYR A 121 6.64 -3.30 6.43
C TYR A 121 5.87 -4.05 5.35
N ARG A 122 4.59 -3.72 5.16
CA ARG A 122 3.72 -4.41 4.22
C ARG A 122 4.14 -4.20 2.76
N ILE A 123 4.51 -2.98 2.40
CA ILE A 123 5.00 -2.63 1.06
C ILE A 123 6.37 -3.29 0.81
N ALA A 124 7.30 -3.19 1.73
CA ALA A 124 8.62 -3.79 1.60
C ALA A 124 8.54 -5.31 1.44
N ARG A 125 7.72 -5.97 2.26
CA ARG A 125 7.51 -7.42 2.17
C ARG A 125 6.94 -7.82 0.80
N GLY A 126 5.92 -7.10 0.31
CA GLY A 126 5.34 -7.37 -1.01
C GLY A 126 6.36 -7.16 -2.13
N TRP A 127 7.11 -6.05 -2.07
CA TRP A 127 8.11 -5.73 -3.08
C TRP A 127 9.27 -6.73 -3.13
N LEU A 128 9.76 -7.18 -1.97
CA LEU A 128 10.80 -8.19 -1.90
C LEU A 128 10.32 -9.53 -2.48
N THR A 129 9.11 -9.96 -2.13
CA THR A 129 8.51 -11.20 -2.65
C THR A 129 8.31 -11.11 -4.17
N LEU A 130 7.92 -9.93 -4.70
CA LEU A 130 7.82 -9.70 -6.14
C LEU A 130 9.18 -9.86 -6.84
N ARG A 131 10.25 -9.30 -6.26
CA ARG A 131 11.61 -9.44 -6.83
C ARG A 131 12.07 -10.88 -6.92
N GLU A 132 11.59 -11.74 -6.03
CA GLU A 132 11.85 -13.17 -6.02
C GLU A 132 10.93 -13.96 -6.99
N GLY A 133 9.99 -13.28 -7.66
CA GLY A 133 9.03 -13.90 -8.57
C GLY A 133 8.03 -14.84 -7.88
N ARG A 134 7.80 -14.65 -6.57
CA ARG A 134 6.90 -15.49 -5.77
C ARG A 134 5.54 -14.83 -5.54
N PRO A 135 4.45 -15.63 -5.44
CA PRO A 135 3.14 -15.10 -5.09
C PRO A 135 3.07 -14.64 -3.63
N MET A 136 2.13 -13.72 -3.34
CA MET A 136 1.81 -13.33 -1.97
C MET A 136 0.71 -14.23 -1.39
N PRO A 137 0.72 -14.49 -0.07
CA PRO A 137 -0.39 -15.14 0.60
C PRO A 137 -1.65 -14.26 0.51
N VAL A 138 -2.73 -14.83 0.05
CA VAL A 138 -4.02 -14.15 -0.20
C VAL A 138 -4.99 -14.44 0.93
#